data_5a498526382311b1c7bc5cc15a8ff7ea
#
_entry.id   5a498526382311b1c7bc5cc15a8ff7ea
#
_cell.length_a   1.000
_cell.length_b   1.000
_cell.length_c   1.000
_cell.angle_alpha   90.00
_cell.angle_beta   90.00
_cell.angle_gamma   90.00
#
_symmetry.space_group_name_H-M   'P 1'
#
loop_
_entity.id
_entity.type
_entity.pdbx_description
1 polymer ?
#
loop_
_entity_poly.entity_id
_entity_poly.type
_entity_poly.pdbx_seq_one_letter_code
_entity_poly.pdbx_strand_id
1 'polypeptide(L)'
;FISGVDYSRDLKSMNNGANIIIATPGKLNSLLKDSSINLSTIKTLVLDEADMLMEQGFIEDIESIINKCSVKPQIEVFSATISKRVESFLKKFIDADYSLTLKDETPTSSTVNHYLINTKHKNINDLVLKFLKIKNPYLLLIFASLKEDVKKMYEFLSMNGYKAGILSGDLESRERKTMLRRINNDEFRIVV
;
A
#
# COMPACT_ATOMS: atom_id res chain seq x y z
N PHE A 1 -11.74 -8.36 -4.36
CA PHE A 1 -12.45 -8.21 -3.07
C PHE A 1 -11.61 -7.40 -2.09
N ILE A 2 -12.09 -6.25 -1.67
CA ILE A 2 -11.45 -5.38 -0.68
C ILE A 2 -12.46 -4.96 0.39
N SER A 3 -11.99 -4.63 1.58
CA SER A 3 -12.83 -4.13 2.66
C SER A 3 -13.55 -2.83 2.25
N GLY A 4 -14.82 -2.67 2.66
CA GLY A 4 -15.61 -1.47 2.39
C GLY A 4 -16.28 -1.40 1.01
N VAL A 5 -16.21 -2.45 0.21
CA VAL A 5 -16.93 -2.55 -1.08
C VAL A 5 -18.13 -3.47 -0.95
N ASP A 6 -19.16 -3.22 -1.75
CA ASP A 6 -20.41 -3.99 -1.75
C ASP A 6 -20.16 -5.48 -2.07
N TYR A 7 -20.37 -6.30 -1.07
CA TYR A 7 -20.19 -7.74 -1.07
C TYR A 7 -21.05 -8.45 -2.13
N SER A 8 -22.28 -7.99 -2.32
CA SER A 8 -23.23 -8.64 -3.23
C SER A 8 -22.82 -8.51 -4.70
N ARG A 9 -22.18 -7.41 -5.05
CA ARG A 9 -21.68 -7.15 -6.40
C ARG A 9 -20.47 -8.04 -6.72
N ASP A 10 -19.59 -8.21 -5.76
CA ASP A 10 -18.39 -9.04 -5.91
C ASP A 10 -18.77 -10.52 -6.09
N LEU A 11 -19.73 -11.03 -5.31
CA LEU A 11 -20.22 -12.41 -5.44
C LEU A 11 -20.92 -12.66 -6.78
N LYS A 12 -21.70 -11.69 -7.29
CA LYS A 12 -22.31 -11.81 -8.62
C LYS A 12 -21.27 -11.95 -9.72
N SER A 13 -20.18 -11.19 -9.62
CA SER A 13 -19.08 -11.29 -10.60
C SER A 13 -18.40 -12.65 -10.57
N MET A 14 -18.23 -13.25 -9.40
CA MET A 14 -17.68 -14.61 -9.28
C MET A 14 -18.60 -15.68 -9.89
N ASN A 15 -19.90 -15.62 -9.60
CA ASN A 15 -20.88 -16.57 -10.12
C ASN A 15 -21.00 -16.51 -11.64
N ASN A 16 -20.57 -15.42 -12.26
CA ASN A 16 -20.51 -15.24 -13.72
C ASN A 16 -19.23 -15.81 -14.36
N GLY A 17 -18.43 -16.57 -13.60
CA GLY A 17 -17.25 -17.28 -14.13
C GLY A 17 -15.96 -16.49 -14.10
N ALA A 18 -15.65 -15.81 -13.01
CA ALA A 18 -14.37 -15.16 -12.83
C ALA A 18 -13.21 -16.17 -12.79
N ASN A 19 -12.20 -15.96 -13.63
CA ASN A 19 -11.00 -16.80 -13.69
C ASN A 19 -9.88 -16.28 -12.79
N ILE A 20 -9.95 -15.01 -12.36
CA ILE A 20 -8.95 -14.36 -11.53
C ILE A 20 -9.67 -13.72 -10.34
N ILE A 21 -9.16 -13.98 -9.14
CA ILE A 21 -9.62 -13.38 -7.89
C ILE A 21 -8.51 -12.48 -7.36
N ILE A 22 -8.81 -11.20 -7.16
CA ILE A 22 -7.90 -10.24 -6.51
C ILE A 22 -8.56 -9.84 -5.18
N ALA A 23 -7.87 -10.09 -4.08
CA ALA A 23 -8.42 -9.83 -2.74
C ALA A 23 -7.33 -9.52 -1.72
N THR A 24 -7.71 -8.80 -0.65
CA THR A 24 -6.87 -8.75 0.55
C THR A 24 -7.04 -10.04 1.36
N PRO A 25 -5.99 -10.53 2.08
CA PRO A 25 -6.04 -11.81 2.81
C PRO A 25 -7.22 -11.92 3.78
N GLY A 26 -7.42 -10.90 4.62
CA GLY A 26 -8.52 -10.91 5.60
C GLY A 26 -9.91 -10.96 4.95
N LYS A 27 -10.10 -10.26 3.81
CA LYS A 27 -11.39 -10.31 3.09
C LYS A 27 -11.61 -11.68 2.46
N LEU A 28 -10.58 -12.27 1.87
CA LEU A 28 -10.66 -13.60 1.28
C LEU A 28 -11.00 -14.67 2.34
N ASN A 29 -10.35 -14.60 3.51
CA ASN A 29 -10.67 -15.48 4.64
C ASN A 29 -12.10 -15.34 5.16
N SER A 30 -12.63 -14.12 5.21
CA SER A 30 -14.04 -13.90 5.57
C SER A 30 -14.97 -14.64 4.59
N LEU A 31 -14.74 -14.50 3.29
CA LEU A 31 -15.51 -15.16 2.24
C LEU A 31 -15.42 -16.69 2.28
N LEU A 32 -14.27 -17.22 2.67
CA LEU A 32 -14.05 -18.65 2.86
C LEU A 32 -14.80 -19.19 4.09
N LYS A 33 -14.83 -18.44 5.19
CA LYS A 33 -15.58 -18.81 6.42
C LYS A 33 -17.07 -18.88 6.15
N ASP A 34 -17.61 -17.96 5.39
CA ASP A 34 -19.01 -17.91 5.01
C ASP A 34 -19.38 -18.90 3.89
N SER A 35 -18.43 -19.74 3.45
CA SER A 35 -18.58 -20.64 2.32
C SER A 35 -19.06 -19.97 1.03
N SER A 36 -18.82 -18.66 0.93
CA SER A 36 -19.25 -17.85 -0.23
C SER A 36 -18.36 -18.05 -1.44
N ILE A 37 -17.16 -18.58 -1.22
CA ILE A 37 -16.21 -18.91 -2.29
C ILE A 37 -15.55 -20.25 -2.01
N ASN A 38 -15.09 -20.88 -3.09
CA ASN A 38 -14.38 -22.15 -3.06
C ASN A 38 -13.05 -22.02 -3.81
N LEU A 39 -11.94 -22.36 -3.16
CA LEU A 39 -10.60 -22.33 -3.74
C LEU A 39 -10.10 -23.69 -4.22
N SER A 40 -10.96 -24.72 -4.27
CA SER A 40 -10.54 -26.08 -4.64
C SER A 40 -9.96 -26.20 -6.05
N THR A 41 -10.28 -25.29 -6.94
CA THR A 41 -9.83 -25.28 -8.33
C THR A 41 -8.71 -24.29 -8.61
N ILE A 42 -8.24 -23.58 -7.60
CA ILE A 42 -7.14 -22.61 -7.73
C ILE A 42 -5.84 -23.36 -8.05
N LYS A 43 -5.20 -22.97 -9.14
CA LYS A 43 -3.94 -23.54 -9.61
C LYS A 43 -2.74 -22.67 -9.25
N THR A 44 -2.93 -21.37 -9.17
CA THR A 44 -1.87 -20.39 -8.90
C THR A 44 -2.33 -19.42 -7.83
N LEU A 45 -1.47 -19.19 -6.84
CA LEU A 45 -1.64 -18.18 -5.79
C LEU A 45 -0.50 -17.18 -5.90
N VAL A 46 -0.83 -15.92 -6.11
CA VAL A 46 0.14 -14.84 -6.20
C VAL A 46 0.07 -13.99 -4.93
N LEU A 47 1.20 -13.80 -4.28
CA LEU A 47 1.38 -12.88 -3.16
C LEU A 47 2.17 -11.68 -3.65
N ASP A 48 1.51 -10.54 -3.74
CA ASP A 48 2.13 -9.27 -4.13
C ASP A 48 2.42 -8.41 -2.89
N GLU A 49 3.52 -7.66 -2.91
CA GLU A 49 4.03 -6.90 -1.77
C GLU A 49 4.15 -7.77 -0.48
N ALA A 50 4.75 -8.95 -0.61
CA ALA A 50 4.79 -9.94 0.46
C ALA A 50 5.46 -9.43 1.76
N ASP A 51 6.47 -8.56 1.67
CA ASP A 51 7.07 -7.89 2.82
C ASP A 51 6.03 -7.08 3.61
N MET A 52 5.22 -6.28 2.94
CA MET A 52 4.15 -5.51 3.56
C MET A 52 3.07 -6.43 4.17
N LEU A 53 2.66 -7.48 3.46
CA LEU A 53 1.69 -8.44 3.97
C LEU A 53 2.18 -9.10 5.27
N MET A 54 3.46 -9.50 5.31
CA MET A 54 4.05 -10.14 6.48
C MET A 54 4.24 -9.15 7.67
N GLU A 55 4.59 -7.90 7.38
CA GLU A 55 4.72 -6.86 8.41
C GLU A 55 3.38 -6.47 9.03
N GLN A 56 2.32 -6.44 8.24
CA GLN A 56 0.96 -6.17 8.70
C GLN A 56 0.31 -7.35 9.45
N GLY A 57 1.00 -8.50 9.54
CA GLY A 57 0.54 -9.64 10.32
C GLY A 57 -0.41 -10.60 9.58
N PHE A 58 -0.49 -10.52 8.25
CA PHE A 58 -1.38 -11.39 7.46
C PHE A 58 -0.84 -12.81 7.21
N ILE A 59 0.24 -13.21 7.87
CA ILE A 59 0.85 -14.55 7.68
C ILE A 59 -0.17 -15.67 7.95
N GLU A 60 -0.88 -15.62 9.08
CA GLU A 60 -1.87 -16.63 9.45
C GLU A 60 -3.04 -16.68 8.47
N ASP A 61 -3.47 -15.51 7.98
CA ASP A 61 -4.52 -15.41 6.96
C ASP A 61 -4.10 -16.08 5.66
N ILE A 62 -2.87 -15.85 5.22
CA ILE A 62 -2.31 -16.43 4.00
C ILE A 62 -2.17 -17.93 4.15
N GLU A 63 -1.65 -18.41 5.28
CA GLU A 63 -1.56 -19.85 5.59
C GLU A 63 -2.94 -20.53 5.57
N SER A 64 -3.94 -19.88 6.15
CA SER A 64 -5.32 -20.36 6.12
C SER A 64 -5.86 -20.48 4.68
N ILE A 65 -5.56 -19.51 3.82
CA ILE A 65 -5.96 -19.52 2.40
C ILE A 65 -5.27 -20.69 1.66
N ILE A 66 -3.97 -20.85 1.83
CA ILE A 66 -3.21 -21.96 1.21
C ILE A 66 -3.80 -23.32 1.60
N ASN A 67 -4.12 -23.51 2.88
CA ASN A 67 -4.69 -24.75 3.40
C ASN A 67 -6.13 -25.02 2.91
N LYS A 68 -6.82 -24.04 2.35
CA LYS A 68 -8.16 -24.19 1.74
C LYS A 68 -8.11 -24.55 0.26
N CYS A 69 -6.95 -24.48 -0.36
CA CYS A 69 -6.77 -25.00 -1.71
C CYS A 69 -6.70 -26.53 -1.66
N SER A 70 -7.58 -27.23 -2.37
CA SER A 70 -7.65 -28.71 -2.36
C SER A 70 -6.45 -29.36 -3.05
N VAL A 71 -5.82 -28.67 -3.96
CA VAL A 71 -4.58 -29.07 -4.65
C VAL A 71 -3.53 -28.04 -4.27
N LYS A 72 -2.29 -28.49 -3.99
CA LYS A 72 -1.17 -27.56 -3.71
C LYS A 72 -1.02 -26.62 -4.91
N PRO A 73 -1.35 -25.32 -4.77
CA PRO A 73 -1.24 -24.39 -5.87
C PRO A 73 0.23 -24.07 -6.13
N GLN A 74 0.56 -23.64 -7.35
CA GLN A 74 1.80 -22.92 -7.59
C GLN A 74 1.75 -21.62 -6.83
N ILE A 75 2.74 -21.34 -5.98
CA ILE A 75 2.81 -20.12 -5.20
C ILE A 75 3.88 -19.22 -5.81
N GLU A 76 3.48 -18.00 -6.19
CA GLU A 76 4.36 -16.96 -6.70
C GLU A 76 4.39 -15.79 -5.72
N VAL A 77 5.59 -15.34 -5.36
CA VAL A 77 5.78 -14.29 -4.36
C VAL A 77 6.58 -13.15 -4.97
N PHE A 78 5.96 -11.97 -4.96
CA PHE A 78 6.59 -10.72 -5.36
C PHE A 78 6.81 -9.83 -4.14
N SER A 79 8.02 -9.32 -3.97
CA SER A 79 8.39 -8.50 -2.82
C SER A 79 9.52 -7.54 -3.17
N ALA A 80 9.45 -6.32 -2.68
CA ALA A 80 10.54 -5.36 -2.83
C ALA A 80 11.73 -5.72 -1.94
N THR A 81 11.47 -6.34 -0.78
CA THR A 81 12.51 -6.73 0.18
C THR A 81 12.29 -8.17 0.66
N ILE A 82 13.40 -8.88 0.92
CA ILE A 82 13.37 -10.23 1.50
C ILE A 82 13.71 -10.13 3.00
N SER A 83 12.72 -9.78 3.80
CA SER A 83 12.83 -9.79 5.25
C SER A 83 12.93 -11.22 5.80
N LYS A 84 13.41 -11.38 7.05
CA LYS A 84 13.45 -12.69 7.71
C LYS A 84 12.08 -13.39 7.76
N ARG A 85 10.98 -12.61 7.84
CA ARG A 85 9.61 -13.13 7.84
C ARG A 85 9.24 -13.69 6.48
N VAL A 86 9.55 -12.95 5.41
CA VAL A 86 9.34 -13.41 4.03
C VAL A 86 10.17 -14.67 3.79
N GLU A 87 11.44 -14.67 4.16
CA GLU A 87 12.32 -15.85 4.01
C GLU A 87 11.79 -17.07 4.74
N SER A 88 11.31 -16.93 5.98
CA SER A 88 10.73 -18.03 6.76
C SER A 88 9.45 -18.56 6.11
N PHE A 89 8.61 -17.69 5.57
CA PHE A 89 7.41 -18.08 4.83
C PHE A 89 7.78 -18.84 3.55
N LEU A 90 8.73 -18.35 2.76
CA LEU A 90 9.19 -18.99 1.55
C LEU A 90 9.68 -20.42 1.84
N LYS A 91 10.52 -20.60 2.86
CA LYS A 91 11.03 -21.92 3.27
C LYS A 91 9.93 -22.91 3.68
N LYS A 92 8.81 -22.42 4.22
CA LYS A 92 7.71 -23.25 4.69
C LYS A 92 6.77 -23.71 3.56
N PHE A 93 6.51 -22.85 2.59
CA PHE A 93 5.44 -23.07 1.61
C PHE A 93 5.92 -23.25 0.17
N ILE A 94 7.14 -22.84 -0.11
CA ILE A 94 7.69 -22.86 -1.46
C ILE A 94 8.93 -23.74 -1.46
N ASP A 95 8.86 -24.85 -2.18
CA ASP A 95 10.05 -25.56 -2.62
C ASP A 95 10.64 -24.69 -3.74
N ALA A 96 11.58 -23.81 -3.37
CA ALA A 96 12.05 -22.77 -4.27
C ALA A 96 12.92 -23.35 -5.38
N ASP A 97 12.30 -23.80 -6.44
CA ASP A 97 12.98 -24.21 -7.67
C ASP A 97 13.49 -23.01 -8.47
N TYR A 98 12.92 -21.82 -8.23
CA TYR A 98 13.27 -20.64 -8.98
C TYR A 98 13.17 -19.37 -8.15
N SER A 99 14.26 -18.62 -8.09
CA SER A 99 14.30 -17.28 -7.48
C SER A 99 14.95 -16.30 -8.46
N LEU A 100 14.21 -15.23 -8.79
CA LEU A 100 14.71 -14.13 -9.60
C LEU A 100 14.88 -12.89 -8.72
N THR A 101 16.11 -12.46 -8.54
CA THR A 101 16.42 -11.19 -7.88
C THR A 101 16.85 -10.17 -8.91
N LEU A 102 16.02 -9.18 -9.14
CA LEU A 102 16.40 -8.01 -9.90
C LEU A 102 17.16 -7.08 -8.94
N LYS A 103 18.47 -7.08 -9.04
CA LYS A 103 19.31 -6.15 -8.29
C LYS A 103 19.37 -4.84 -9.07
N ASP A 104 18.71 -3.81 -8.56
CA ASP A 104 19.20 -2.46 -8.83
C ASP A 104 20.50 -2.30 -8.06
N GLU A 105 21.56 -1.86 -8.73
CA GLU A 105 22.89 -1.64 -8.12
C GLU A 105 22.84 -0.63 -6.98
N THR A 106 21.75 0.15 -6.90
CA THR A 106 21.47 1.06 -5.78
C THR A 106 20.02 0.88 -5.31
N PRO A 107 19.77 0.78 -3.99
CA PRO A 107 18.41 0.64 -3.42
C PRO A 107 17.51 1.87 -3.66
N THR A 108 18.07 2.94 -4.20
CA THR A 108 17.38 4.17 -4.56
C THR A 108 17.72 4.57 -5.97
N SER A 109 16.75 5.11 -6.72
CA SER A 109 17.01 5.64 -8.07
C SER A 109 18.19 6.60 -8.05
N SER A 110 19.14 6.41 -8.94
CA SER A 110 20.33 7.30 -9.10
C SER A 110 19.96 8.75 -9.42
N THR A 111 18.70 8.99 -9.79
CA THR A 111 18.17 10.33 -10.10
C THR A 111 17.58 11.04 -8.87
N VAL A 112 17.50 10.37 -7.71
CA VAL A 112 16.93 10.94 -6.48
C VAL A 112 18.05 11.44 -5.56
N ASN A 113 18.01 12.73 -5.24
CA ASN A 113 18.90 13.32 -4.25
C ASN A 113 18.28 13.23 -2.85
N HIS A 114 19.00 12.64 -1.90
CA HIS A 114 18.57 12.51 -0.52
C HIS A 114 19.21 13.59 0.34
N TYR A 115 18.40 14.27 1.16
CA TYR A 115 18.87 15.29 2.09
C TYR A 115 18.35 14.99 3.49
N LEU A 116 19.24 15.05 4.47
CA LEU A 116 18.90 14.95 5.88
C LEU A 116 18.96 16.33 6.53
N ILE A 117 17.87 16.76 7.13
CA ILE A 117 17.80 18.02 7.88
C ILE A 117 17.72 17.70 9.36
N ASN A 118 18.77 18.05 10.11
CA ASN A 118 18.75 17.93 11.55
C ASN A 118 17.93 19.09 12.17
N THR A 119 16.83 18.74 12.79
CA THR A 119 15.88 19.74 13.32
C THR A 119 16.30 20.35 14.65
N LYS A 120 17.18 19.72 15.44
CA LYS A 120 17.70 20.20 16.75
C LYS A 120 16.91 21.39 17.31
N HIS A 121 15.84 21.16 18.07
CA HIS A 121 15.02 22.20 18.70
C HIS A 121 14.34 23.25 17.78
N LYS A 122 14.42 23.08 16.47
CA LYS A 122 13.71 23.94 15.50
C LYS A 122 12.32 23.42 15.25
N ASN A 123 11.38 24.34 15.09
CA ASN A 123 10.03 23.99 14.70
C ASN A 123 10.02 23.46 13.26
N ILE A 124 9.45 22.29 13.05
CA ILE A 124 9.35 21.65 11.73
C ILE A 124 8.58 22.53 10.74
N ASN A 125 7.53 23.21 11.22
CA ASN A 125 6.71 24.10 10.40
C ASN A 125 7.54 25.25 9.82
N ASP A 126 8.42 25.85 10.62
CA ASP A 126 9.30 26.93 10.17
C ASP A 126 10.32 26.44 9.15
N LEU A 127 10.79 25.20 9.30
CA LEU A 127 11.71 24.58 8.34
C LEU A 127 11.01 24.31 7.00
N VAL A 128 9.76 23.85 7.02
CA VAL A 128 8.95 23.65 5.82
C VAL A 128 8.74 24.97 5.08
N LEU A 129 8.38 26.04 5.79
CA LEU A 129 8.23 27.38 5.17
C LEU A 129 9.54 27.89 4.56
N LYS A 130 10.66 27.72 5.26
CA LYS A 130 11.98 28.08 4.73
C LYS A 130 12.32 27.27 3.47
N PHE A 131 12.06 25.97 3.50
CA PHE A 131 12.27 25.10 2.36
C PHE A 131 11.45 25.56 1.15
N LEU A 132 10.15 25.82 1.35
CA LEU A 132 9.27 26.32 0.30
C LEU A 132 9.75 27.64 -0.29
N LYS A 133 10.19 28.59 0.55
CA LYS A 133 10.72 29.89 0.10
C LYS A 133 12.02 29.78 -0.69
N ILE A 134 12.91 28.86 -0.27
CA ILE A 134 14.25 28.72 -0.88
C ILE A 134 14.20 27.87 -2.15
N LYS A 135 13.53 26.73 -2.10
CA LYS A 135 13.52 25.75 -3.19
C LYS A 135 12.39 25.95 -4.19
N ASN A 136 11.29 26.56 -3.77
CA ASN A 136 10.10 26.81 -4.60
C ASN A 136 9.77 25.63 -5.53
N PRO A 137 9.54 24.42 -4.99
CA PRO A 137 9.37 23.20 -5.79
C PRO A 137 8.09 23.31 -6.65
N TYR A 138 8.11 22.67 -7.84
CA TYR A 138 6.93 22.56 -8.68
C TYR A 138 5.82 21.76 -7.96
N LEU A 139 6.20 20.62 -7.38
CA LEU A 139 5.31 19.79 -6.54
C LEU A 139 6.08 19.37 -5.28
N LEU A 140 5.45 19.50 -4.13
CA LEU A 140 5.97 19.02 -2.84
C LEU A 140 4.97 18.04 -2.23
N LEU A 141 5.45 16.83 -1.94
CA LEU A 141 4.71 15.85 -1.14
C LEU A 141 5.29 15.82 0.27
N ILE A 142 4.45 16.02 1.28
CA ILE A 142 4.83 15.98 2.69
C ILE A 142 4.20 14.75 3.31
N PHE A 143 5.04 13.81 3.77
CA PHE A 143 4.58 12.61 4.46
C PHE A 143 4.70 12.79 5.97
N ALA A 144 3.67 12.40 6.70
CA ALA A 144 3.67 12.34 8.15
C ALA A 144 3.12 10.99 8.63
N SER A 145 3.63 10.50 9.77
CA SER A 145 3.26 9.19 10.31
C SER A 145 1.89 9.17 10.98
N LEU A 146 1.44 10.31 11.51
CA LEU A 146 0.18 10.43 12.22
C LEU A 146 -0.80 11.31 11.43
N LYS A 147 -2.08 10.90 11.40
CA LYS A 147 -3.16 11.64 10.74
C LYS A 147 -3.30 13.07 11.30
N GLU A 148 -3.12 13.23 12.61
CA GLU A 148 -3.14 14.55 13.26
C GLU A 148 -2.04 15.48 12.76
N ASP A 149 -0.85 14.96 12.50
CA ASP A 149 0.26 15.77 11.98
C ASP A 149 0.01 16.18 10.53
N VAL A 150 -0.61 15.31 9.72
CA VAL A 150 -1.08 15.64 8.38
C VAL A 150 -2.05 16.83 8.44
N LYS A 151 -3.06 16.78 9.33
CA LYS A 151 -4.05 17.82 9.49
C LYS A 151 -3.42 19.14 9.96
N LYS A 152 -2.58 19.08 11.00
CA LYS A 152 -1.86 20.26 11.54
C LYS A 152 -0.99 20.94 10.48
N MET A 153 -0.26 20.13 9.70
CA MET A 153 0.60 20.67 8.63
C MET A 153 -0.23 21.31 7.51
N TYR A 154 -1.33 20.70 7.10
CA TYR A 154 -2.26 21.26 6.12
C TYR A 154 -2.84 22.60 6.59
N GLU A 155 -3.34 22.66 7.82
CA GLU A 155 -3.89 23.89 8.42
C GLU A 155 -2.82 24.99 8.48
N PHE A 156 -1.62 24.64 8.94
CA PHE A 156 -0.49 25.56 9.03
C PHE A 156 -0.11 26.15 7.65
N LEU A 157 -0.03 25.34 6.62
CA LEU A 157 0.26 25.78 5.25
C LEU A 157 -0.85 26.70 4.73
N SER A 158 -2.11 26.35 4.97
CA SER A 158 -3.27 27.14 4.57
C SER A 158 -3.27 28.52 5.25
N MET A 159 -2.97 28.59 6.55
CA MET A 159 -2.85 29.86 7.30
C MET A 159 -1.70 30.73 6.79
N ASN A 160 -0.67 30.15 6.19
CA ASN A 160 0.46 30.87 5.60
C ASN A 160 0.27 31.17 4.09
N GLY A 161 -0.95 31.01 3.57
CA GLY A 161 -1.30 31.39 2.21
C GLY A 161 -0.92 30.38 1.13
N TYR A 162 -0.54 29.17 1.51
CA TYR A 162 -0.24 28.11 0.55
C TYR A 162 -1.50 27.30 0.21
N LYS A 163 -1.77 27.12 -1.08
CA LYS A 163 -2.82 26.24 -1.55
C LYS A 163 -2.32 24.80 -1.49
N ALA A 164 -2.66 24.08 -0.43
CA ALA A 164 -2.28 22.68 -0.22
C ALA A 164 -3.47 21.73 -0.44
N GLY A 165 -3.19 20.51 -0.90
CA GLY A 165 -4.10 19.37 -0.89
C GLY A 165 -3.83 18.52 0.35
N ILE A 166 -4.83 17.76 0.82
CA ILE A 166 -4.70 16.82 1.93
C ILE A 166 -5.10 15.42 1.49
N LEU A 167 -4.24 14.42 1.80
CA LEU A 167 -4.52 12.99 1.63
C LEU A 167 -4.28 12.27 2.95
N SER A 168 -5.33 11.99 3.67
CA SER A 168 -5.28 11.32 4.97
C SER A 168 -6.10 10.03 4.94
N GLY A 169 -5.83 9.13 5.90
CA GLY A 169 -6.61 7.91 6.07
C GLY A 169 -8.07 8.13 6.49
N ASP A 170 -8.44 9.35 6.89
CA ASP A 170 -9.80 9.71 7.31
C ASP A 170 -10.71 10.07 6.14
N LEU A 171 -10.15 10.30 4.95
CA LEU A 171 -10.93 10.59 3.76
C LEU A 171 -11.72 9.36 3.32
N GLU A 172 -13.00 9.57 3.06
CA GLU A 172 -13.83 8.56 2.42
C GLU A 172 -13.29 8.22 1.00
N SER A 173 -13.61 7.02 0.51
CA SER A 173 -13.12 6.55 -0.80
C SER A 173 -13.48 7.51 -1.94
N ARG A 174 -14.63 8.17 -1.87
CA ARG A 174 -15.08 9.14 -2.87
C ARG A 174 -14.27 10.43 -2.80
N GLU A 175 -14.04 10.93 -1.59
CA GLU A 175 -13.23 12.13 -1.34
C GLU A 175 -11.78 11.92 -1.77
N ARG A 176 -11.21 10.75 -1.42
CA ARG A 176 -9.85 10.38 -1.83
C ARG A 176 -9.71 10.35 -3.36
N LYS A 177 -10.66 9.73 -4.08
CA LYS A 177 -10.65 9.72 -5.55
C LYS A 177 -10.76 11.14 -6.13
N THR A 178 -11.58 11.98 -5.53
CA THR A 178 -11.72 13.38 -5.93
C THR A 178 -10.43 14.15 -5.71
N MET A 179 -9.80 13.99 -4.55
CA MET A 179 -8.54 14.65 -4.22
C MET A 179 -7.41 14.21 -5.16
N LEU A 180 -7.26 12.90 -5.40
CA LEU A 180 -6.26 12.38 -6.34
C LEU A 180 -6.45 12.97 -7.75
N ARG A 181 -7.70 13.08 -8.24
CA ARG A 181 -7.97 13.70 -9.54
C ARG A 181 -7.56 15.18 -9.55
N ARG A 182 -7.83 15.93 -8.48
CA ARG A 182 -7.44 17.34 -8.36
C ARG A 182 -5.92 17.52 -8.31
N ILE A 183 -5.21 16.59 -7.65
CA ILE A 183 -3.74 16.56 -7.62
C ILE A 183 -3.20 16.29 -9.02
N ASN A 184 -3.74 15.30 -9.73
CA ASN A 184 -3.34 14.98 -11.10
C ASN A 184 -3.64 16.09 -12.12
N ASN A 185 -4.58 16.99 -11.79
CA ASN A 185 -4.88 18.18 -12.58
C ASN A 185 -4.06 19.40 -12.16
N ASP A 186 -2.98 19.21 -11.41
CA ASP A 186 -2.07 20.28 -10.94
C ASP A 186 -2.77 21.43 -10.14
N GLU A 187 -3.92 21.10 -9.48
CA GLU A 187 -4.63 22.11 -8.69
C GLU A 187 -3.86 22.50 -7.42
N PHE A 188 -2.92 21.66 -6.98
CA PHE A 188 -2.11 21.87 -5.78
C PHE A 188 -0.63 21.69 -6.10
N ARG A 189 0.18 22.59 -5.54
CA ARG A 189 1.64 22.49 -5.56
C ARG A 189 2.21 21.81 -4.32
N ILE A 190 1.39 21.67 -3.28
CA ILE A 190 1.74 21.02 -2.03
C ILE A 190 0.65 20.02 -1.69
N VAL A 191 1.04 18.81 -1.33
CA VAL A 191 0.13 17.76 -0.85
C VAL A 191 0.69 17.20 0.45
N VAL A 192 -0.15 17.11 1.47
CA VAL A 192 0.18 16.58 2.79
C VAL A 192 -0.56 15.28 3.01
#